data_32c1198ac1dc05aa09dd01f40b9e6e66
#
_entry.id   32c1198ac1dc05aa09dd01f40b9e6e66
#
_cell.length_a   1.000
_cell.length_b   1.000
_cell.length_c   1.000
_cell.angle_alpha   90.00
_cell.angle_beta   90.00
_cell.angle_gamma   90.00
#
_symmetry.space_group_name_H-M   'P 1'
#
loop_
_entity.id
_entity.type
_entity.pdbx_description
1 polymer ?
#
loop_
_entity_poly.entity_id
_entity_poly.type
_entity_poly.pdbx_seq_one_letter_code
_entity_poly.pdbx_strand_id
1 'polypeptide(L)'
;MEIKRDRYLKQLIESRKNGFIKVVTGIRRCGKSYLLNVLFYHYLLDNGVADDHIIRIDLEDRMNKELRNPDAMLHYVHDRIKGNGLYYIIIDEVQLMDEFVDVLNSFRHIDNADTYVTGSNSHFLSSDIPTE
;
A
#
# COMPACT_ATOMS: atom_id res chain seq x y z
N MET A 1 -10.71 12.28 16.74
CA MET A 1 -9.61 11.85 15.90
C MET A 1 -9.44 10.34 15.94
N GLU A 2 -9.38 9.79 17.12
CA GLU A 2 -9.22 8.36 17.24
C GLU A 2 -10.37 7.59 16.62
N ILE A 3 -11.57 8.07 16.82
CA ILE A 3 -12.75 7.41 16.26
C ILE A 3 -12.65 7.33 14.75
N LYS A 4 -12.16 8.39 14.12
CA LYS A 4 -12.04 8.44 12.68
C LYS A 4 -11.00 7.43 12.19
N ARG A 5 -9.87 7.35 12.88
CA ARG A 5 -8.84 6.37 12.52
C ARG A 5 -9.35 4.95 12.68
N ASP A 6 -10.09 4.69 13.72
CA ASP A 6 -10.63 3.36 13.95
C ASP A 6 -11.56 2.94 12.81
N ARG A 7 -12.35 3.88 12.31
CA ARG A 7 -13.26 3.59 11.20
C ARG A 7 -12.48 3.26 9.94
N TYR A 8 -11.45 4.03 9.64
CA TYR A 8 -10.64 3.76 8.44
C TYR A 8 -9.90 2.46 8.57
N LEU A 9 -9.37 2.17 9.75
CA LEU A 9 -8.70 0.91 9.96
C LEU A 9 -9.64 -0.26 9.74
N LYS A 10 -10.86 -0.15 10.25
CA LYS A 10 -11.85 -1.20 10.06
C LYS A 10 -12.16 -1.41 8.59
N GLN A 11 -12.26 -0.32 7.82
CA GLN A 11 -12.50 -0.43 6.39
C GLN A 11 -11.36 -1.15 5.68
N LEU A 12 -10.13 -0.86 6.07
CA LEU A 12 -8.99 -1.54 5.47
C LEU A 12 -9.00 -3.03 5.79
N ILE A 13 -9.32 -3.36 7.03
CA ILE A 13 -9.38 -4.76 7.44
C ILE A 13 -10.46 -5.50 6.66
N GLU A 14 -11.62 -4.87 6.50
CA GLU A 14 -12.73 -5.52 5.83
C GLU A 14 -12.52 -5.65 4.32
N SER A 15 -11.67 -4.80 3.74
CA SER A 15 -11.42 -4.87 2.30
C SER A 15 -10.20 -5.69 1.95
N ARG A 16 -9.62 -6.40 2.91
CA ARG A 16 -8.46 -7.25 2.60
C ARG A 16 -8.83 -8.30 1.55
N LYS A 17 -7.91 -8.47 0.61
CA LYS A 17 -8.04 -9.51 -0.41
C LYS A 17 -9.28 -9.37 -1.29
N ASN A 18 -9.75 -8.15 -1.46
CA ASN A 18 -10.95 -7.94 -2.29
C ASN A 18 -10.61 -7.77 -3.78
N GLY A 19 -9.34 -7.88 -4.15
CA GLY A 19 -8.92 -7.80 -5.55
C GLY A 19 -8.65 -6.40 -6.05
N PHE A 20 -8.84 -5.39 -5.22
CA PHE A 20 -8.62 -4.00 -5.61
C PHE A 20 -7.42 -3.43 -4.87
N ILE A 21 -6.82 -2.41 -5.48
CA ILE A 21 -5.81 -1.60 -4.80
C ILE A 21 -6.55 -0.71 -3.81
N LYS A 22 -6.13 -0.74 -2.55
CA LYS A 22 -6.75 0.10 -1.53
C LYS A 22 -5.99 1.42 -1.44
N VAL A 23 -6.70 2.52 -1.66
CA VAL A 23 -6.08 3.84 -1.71
C VAL A 23 -6.58 4.67 -0.53
N VAL A 24 -5.66 5.17 0.26
CA VAL A 24 -5.97 6.04 1.40
C VAL A 24 -5.60 7.47 1.03
N THR A 25 -6.59 8.31 0.88
CA THR A 25 -6.39 9.72 0.53
C THR A 25 -7.21 10.58 1.47
N GLY A 26 -7.01 11.88 1.39
CA GLY A 26 -7.86 12.83 2.10
C GLY A 26 -7.52 13.04 3.56
N ILE A 27 -6.75 12.17 4.16
CA ILE A 27 -6.28 12.33 5.53
C ILE A 27 -4.93 13.04 5.46
N ARG A 28 -4.87 14.23 6.05
CA ARG A 28 -3.71 15.06 5.89
C ARG A 28 -2.58 14.66 6.81
N ARG A 29 -1.38 14.96 6.37
CA ARG A 29 -0.16 14.85 7.16
C ARG A 29 0.06 13.43 7.62
N CYS A 30 0.29 13.25 8.90
CA CYS A 30 0.63 11.94 9.42
C CYS A 30 -0.55 10.98 9.50
N GLY A 31 -1.75 11.44 9.20
CA GLY A 31 -2.93 10.58 9.34
C GLY A 31 -2.91 9.34 8.47
N LYS A 32 -2.70 9.50 7.17
CA LYS A 32 -2.72 8.33 6.27
C LYS A 32 -1.52 7.44 6.47
N SER A 33 -0.34 8.04 6.67
CA SER A 33 0.85 7.25 6.88
C SER A 33 0.77 6.47 8.19
N TYR A 34 0.29 7.11 9.24
CA TYR A 34 0.11 6.45 10.52
C TYR A 34 -0.88 5.31 10.42
N LEU A 35 -1.97 5.53 9.70
CA LEU A 35 -2.99 4.50 9.53
C LEU A 35 -2.41 3.23 8.91
N LEU A 36 -1.65 3.37 7.83
CA LEU A 36 -1.09 2.21 7.15
C LEU A 36 0.15 1.66 7.82
N ASN A 37 1.07 2.54 8.22
CA ASN A 37 2.38 2.07 8.67
C ASN A 37 2.43 1.72 10.14
N VAL A 38 1.45 2.15 10.90
CA VAL A 38 1.41 1.83 12.32
C VAL A 38 0.19 0.97 12.64
N LEU A 39 -1.00 1.50 12.42
CA LEU A 39 -2.21 0.81 12.87
C LEU A 39 -2.46 -0.46 12.07
N PHE A 40 -2.45 -0.37 10.75
CA PHE A 40 -2.72 -1.55 9.93
C PHE A 40 -1.57 -2.55 10.01
N TYR A 41 -0.35 -2.06 10.00
CA TYR A 41 0.82 -2.93 10.12
C TYR A 41 0.77 -3.74 11.41
N HIS A 42 0.49 -3.08 12.55
CA HIS A 42 0.41 -3.79 13.82
C HIS A 42 -0.78 -4.74 13.87
N TYR A 43 -1.88 -4.35 13.23
CA TYR A 43 -3.01 -5.26 13.14
C TYR A 43 -2.60 -6.56 12.44
N LEU A 44 -1.86 -6.44 11.34
CA LEU A 44 -1.43 -7.62 10.60
C LEU A 44 -0.51 -8.49 11.46
N LEU A 45 0.44 -7.88 12.14
CA LEU A 45 1.34 -8.65 13.00
C LEU A 45 0.57 -9.35 14.12
N ASP A 46 -0.38 -8.66 14.71
CA ASP A 46 -1.16 -9.23 15.82
C ASP A 46 -2.04 -10.39 15.36
N ASN A 47 -2.32 -10.45 14.07
CA ASN A 47 -3.18 -11.49 13.52
C ASN A 47 -2.39 -12.55 12.77
N GLY A 48 -1.11 -12.68 13.06
CA GLY A 48 -0.33 -13.81 12.59
C GLY A 48 0.39 -13.61 11.27
N VAL A 49 0.38 -12.41 10.72
CA VAL A 49 1.12 -12.16 9.48
C VAL A 49 2.59 -11.96 9.84
N ALA A 50 3.47 -12.70 9.19
CA ALA A 50 4.89 -12.56 9.43
C ALA A 50 5.40 -11.24 8.88
N ASP A 51 6.38 -10.65 9.54
CA ASP A 51 6.90 -9.36 9.15
C ASP A 51 7.45 -9.38 7.71
N ASP A 52 8.08 -10.48 7.31
CA ASP A 52 8.63 -10.56 5.96
C ASP A 52 7.55 -10.76 4.89
N HIS A 53 6.30 -10.90 5.29
CA HIS A 53 5.17 -10.91 4.38
C HIS A 53 4.52 -9.53 4.27
N ILE A 54 5.10 -8.51 4.88
CA ILE A 54 4.59 -7.15 4.80
C ILE A 54 5.69 -6.28 4.18
N ILE A 55 5.47 -5.90 2.93
CA ILE A 55 6.46 -5.12 2.16
C ILE A 55 6.06 -3.66 2.28
N ARG A 56 6.82 -2.89 3.05
CA ARG A 56 6.53 -1.48 3.30
C ARG A 56 7.54 -0.60 2.60
N ILE A 57 7.06 0.37 1.83
CA ILE A 57 7.91 1.25 1.05
C ILE A 57 7.41 2.67 1.22
N ASP A 58 8.27 3.55 1.73
CA ASP A 58 7.98 4.98 1.87
C ASP A 58 8.71 5.71 0.76
N LEU A 59 7.98 6.19 -0.23
CA LEU A 59 8.60 6.82 -1.38
C LEU A 59 9.07 8.24 -1.12
N GLU A 60 8.68 8.83 0.01
CA GLU A 60 9.25 10.12 0.40
C GLU A 60 10.64 9.98 0.99
N ASP A 61 10.99 8.80 1.44
CA ASP A 61 12.31 8.54 2.02
C ASP A 61 13.34 8.54 0.90
N ARG A 62 14.36 9.38 1.03
CA ARG A 62 15.40 9.47 0.00
C ARG A 62 16.15 8.15 -0.20
N MET A 63 16.19 7.32 0.83
CA MET A 63 16.81 6.00 0.70
C MET A 63 16.08 5.14 -0.31
N ASN A 64 14.82 5.44 -0.58
CA ASN A 64 13.99 4.67 -1.51
C ASN A 64 13.84 5.38 -2.86
N LYS A 65 14.67 6.36 -3.15
CA LYS A 65 14.51 7.14 -4.37
C LYS A 65 14.53 6.27 -5.62
N GLU A 66 15.34 5.23 -5.62
CA GLU A 66 15.42 4.35 -6.78
C GLU A 66 14.10 3.63 -7.05
N LEU A 67 13.30 3.45 -6.03
CA LEU A 67 12.03 2.75 -6.17
C LEU A 67 10.94 3.61 -6.79
N ARG A 68 11.24 4.88 -7.07
CA ARG A 68 10.34 5.71 -7.86
C ARG A 68 10.38 5.33 -9.34
N ASN A 69 11.35 4.51 -9.73
CA ASN A 69 11.42 3.95 -11.07
C ASN A 69 10.51 2.72 -11.12
N PRO A 70 9.60 2.64 -12.12
CA PRO A 70 8.63 1.54 -12.14
C PRO A 70 9.27 0.16 -12.22
N ASP A 71 10.31 -0.01 -13.05
CA ASP A 71 10.93 -1.32 -13.17
C ASP A 71 11.65 -1.73 -11.91
N ALA A 72 12.31 -0.78 -11.24
CA ALA A 72 12.99 -1.06 -9.99
C ALA A 72 11.99 -1.48 -8.91
N MET A 73 10.85 -0.80 -8.86
CA MET A 73 9.81 -1.14 -7.90
C MET A 73 9.28 -2.55 -8.15
N LEU A 74 9.01 -2.89 -9.42
CA LEU A 74 8.50 -4.21 -9.74
C LEU A 74 9.47 -5.29 -9.33
N HIS A 75 10.76 -5.12 -9.61
CA HIS A 75 11.77 -6.09 -9.22
C HIS A 75 11.88 -6.20 -7.70
N TYR A 76 11.84 -5.06 -7.02
CA TYR A 76 11.94 -5.05 -5.56
C TYR A 76 10.83 -5.88 -4.92
N VAL A 77 9.61 -5.68 -5.39
CA VAL A 77 8.47 -6.39 -4.82
C VAL A 77 8.51 -7.86 -5.18
N HIS A 78 8.80 -8.17 -6.45
CA HIS A 78 8.86 -9.58 -6.86
C HIS A 78 9.94 -10.35 -6.11
N ASP A 79 11.06 -9.70 -5.84
CA ASP A 79 12.14 -10.36 -5.09
C ASP A 79 11.74 -10.73 -3.68
N ARG A 80 10.76 -10.03 -3.13
CA ARG A 80 10.33 -10.25 -1.75
C ARG A 80 9.15 -11.20 -1.62
N ILE A 81 8.49 -11.50 -2.73
CA ILE A 81 7.41 -12.48 -2.72
C ILE A 81 8.03 -13.82 -3.04
N LYS A 82 8.26 -14.62 -2.02
CA LYS A 82 9.08 -15.82 -2.16
C LYS A 82 8.34 -17.12 -1.97
N GLY A 83 7.07 -17.07 -1.71
CA GLY A 83 6.35 -18.30 -1.46
C GLY A 83 4.91 -18.17 -1.86
N ASN A 84 4.10 -19.11 -1.41
CA ASN A 84 2.70 -19.14 -1.77
C ASN A 84 1.80 -18.40 -0.79
N GLY A 85 2.34 -17.98 0.35
CA GLY A 85 1.55 -17.24 1.32
C GLY A 85 1.20 -15.86 0.83
N LEU A 86 0.24 -15.24 1.49
CA LEU A 86 -0.21 -13.91 1.12
C LEU A 86 0.80 -12.87 1.59
N TYR A 87 1.12 -11.94 0.71
CA TYR A 87 1.99 -10.82 1.01
C TYR A 87 1.18 -9.53 0.95
N TYR A 88 1.52 -8.58 1.81
CA TYR A 88 0.88 -7.26 1.84
C TYR A 88 1.89 -6.24 1.34
N ILE A 89 1.48 -5.42 0.37
CA ILE A 89 2.33 -4.36 -0.18
C ILE A 89 1.78 -3.04 0.28
N ILE A 90 2.57 -2.26 0.99
CA ILE A 90 2.15 -0.95 1.52
C ILE A 90 3.10 0.11 1.00
N ILE A 91 2.58 1.01 0.16
CA ILE A 91 3.40 2.06 -0.46
C ILE A 91 2.87 3.43 -0.05
N ASP A 92 3.73 4.22 0.59
CA ASP A 92 3.38 5.55 1.05
C ASP A 92 3.76 6.58 -0.02
N GLU A 93 2.83 7.48 -0.33
CA GLU A 93 3.00 8.54 -1.34
C GLU A 93 3.30 7.96 -2.72
N VAL A 94 2.43 7.10 -3.17
CA VAL A 94 2.65 6.31 -4.40
C VAL A 94 2.77 7.18 -5.65
N GLN A 95 2.18 8.37 -5.64
CA GLN A 95 2.23 9.24 -6.82
C GLN A 95 3.65 9.74 -7.13
N LEU A 96 4.59 9.56 -6.19
CA LEU A 96 5.98 9.91 -6.45
C LEU A 96 6.66 8.93 -7.40
N MET A 97 6.05 7.78 -7.61
CA MET A 97 6.59 6.79 -8.54
C MET A 97 6.11 7.08 -9.95
N ASP A 98 7.03 7.05 -10.92
CA ASP A 98 6.67 7.20 -12.31
C ASP A 98 5.75 6.07 -12.74
N GLU A 99 4.74 6.39 -13.55
CA GLU A 99 3.82 5.39 -14.08
C GLU A 99 3.21 4.53 -12.99
N PHE A 100 2.85 5.17 -11.89
CA PHE A 100 2.40 4.39 -10.73
C PHE A 100 1.13 3.61 -11.01
N VAL A 101 0.25 4.10 -11.89
CA VAL A 101 -0.97 3.37 -12.23
C VAL A 101 -0.64 2.03 -12.89
N ASP A 102 0.32 2.03 -13.82
CA ASP A 102 0.75 0.81 -14.49
C ASP A 102 1.34 -0.19 -13.50
N VAL A 103 2.17 0.31 -12.58
CA VAL A 103 2.80 -0.55 -11.59
C VAL A 103 1.74 -1.17 -10.69
N LEU A 104 0.79 -0.36 -10.22
CA LEU A 104 -0.26 -0.88 -9.36
C LEU A 104 -1.13 -1.90 -10.08
N ASN A 105 -1.40 -1.67 -11.37
CA ASN A 105 -2.13 -2.67 -12.15
C ASN A 105 -1.36 -3.98 -12.24
N SER A 106 -0.04 -3.91 -12.36
CA SER A 106 0.78 -5.11 -12.36
C SER A 106 0.67 -5.85 -11.03
N PHE A 107 0.64 -5.11 -9.92
CA PHE A 107 0.51 -5.73 -8.62
C PHE A 107 -0.83 -6.44 -8.46
N ARG A 108 -1.88 -5.92 -9.08
CA ARG A 108 -3.20 -6.57 -9.02
C ARG A 108 -3.18 -7.96 -9.64
N HIS A 109 -2.25 -8.23 -10.53
CA HIS A 109 -2.15 -9.53 -11.17
C HIS A 109 -1.31 -10.53 -10.39
N ILE A 110 -0.78 -10.13 -9.25
CA ILE A 110 -0.06 -11.04 -8.37
C ILE A 110 -1.09 -11.69 -7.46
N ASP A 111 -1.31 -12.99 -7.65
CA ASP A 111 -2.38 -13.70 -6.96
C ASP A 111 -2.26 -13.66 -5.44
N ASN A 112 -1.04 -13.68 -4.93
CA ASN A 112 -0.82 -13.71 -3.49
C ASN A 112 -0.27 -12.40 -2.96
N ALA A 113 -0.73 -11.29 -3.51
CA ALA A 113 -0.36 -9.98 -3.01
C ALA A 113 -1.60 -9.12 -2.84
N ASP A 114 -1.60 -8.31 -1.79
CA ASP A 114 -2.69 -7.41 -1.47
C ASP A 114 -2.06 -6.03 -1.26
N THR A 115 -2.50 -5.04 -2.02
CA THR A 115 -1.79 -3.76 -2.12
C THR A 115 -2.57 -2.61 -1.51
N TYR A 116 -1.87 -1.81 -0.72
CA TYR A 116 -2.40 -0.63 -0.03
C TYR A 116 -1.46 0.54 -0.28
N VAL A 117 -2.02 1.68 -0.65
CA VAL A 117 -1.20 2.85 -0.97
C VAL A 117 -1.79 4.11 -0.35
N THR A 118 -0.94 5.10 -0.13
CA THR A 118 -1.39 6.45 0.22
C THR A 118 -0.97 7.39 -0.88
N GLY A 119 -1.59 8.55 -0.93
CA GLY A 119 -1.19 9.56 -1.88
C GLY A 119 -2.04 10.81 -1.78
N SER A 120 -1.65 11.81 -2.55
CA SER A 120 -2.41 13.05 -2.65
C SER A 120 -3.64 12.79 -3.50
N ASN A 121 -4.80 13.17 -3.00
CA ASN A 121 -6.04 12.80 -3.64
C ASN A 121 -6.23 13.37 -5.04
N SER A 122 -5.60 14.49 -5.34
CA SER A 122 -5.76 15.06 -6.68
C SER A 122 -5.21 14.13 -7.76
N HIS A 123 -4.26 13.28 -7.43
CA HIS A 123 -3.70 12.35 -8.41
C HIS A 123 -4.60 11.16 -8.66
N PHE A 124 -5.51 10.86 -7.73
CA PHE A 124 -6.35 9.69 -7.84
C PHE A 124 -7.71 9.99 -8.42
N LEU A 125 -8.08 11.28 -8.48
CA LEU A 125 -9.38 11.65 -9.01
C LEU A 125 -9.52 11.35 -10.49
N SER A 126 -8.42 11.38 -11.21
CA SER A 126 -8.45 11.11 -12.64
C SER A 126 -7.83 9.77 -13.00
N SER A 127 -7.61 8.93 -12.02
CA SER A 127 -6.96 7.65 -12.26
C SER A 127 -8.00 6.55 -12.41
N ASP A 128 -7.57 5.41 -12.94
CA ASP A 128 -8.41 4.25 -13.09
C ASP A 128 -8.28 3.28 -11.93
N ILE A 129 -7.60 3.66 -10.86
CA ILE A 129 -7.40 2.79 -9.71
C ILE A 129 -8.68 2.69 -8.91
N PRO A 130 -9.20 1.48 -8.67
CA PRO A 130 -10.36 1.33 -7.80
C PRO A 130 -10.02 1.75 -6.37
N THR A 131 -10.97 2.42 -5.71
CA THR A 131 -10.77 2.88 -4.34
C THR A 131 -11.83 2.30 -3.43
N GLU A 132 -11.54 2.35 -2.15
CA GLU A 132 -12.46 1.91 -1.11
C GLU A 132 -13.05 3.04 -0.33
#